data_e51dc3059070cfd085b8bcffff5fe323
#
_entry.id   e51dc3059070cfd085b8bcffff5fe323
#
_cell.length_a   1.000
_cell.length_b   1.000
_cell.length_c   1.000
_cell.angle_alpha   90.00
_cell.angle_beta   90.00
_cell.angle_gamma   90.00
#
_symmetry.space_group_name_H-M   'P 1'
#
loop_
_entity.id
_entity.type
_entity.pdbx_description
1 polymer ?
#
loop_
_entity_poly.entity_id
_entity_poly.type
_entity_poly.pdbx_seq_one_letter_code
_entity_poly.pdbx_strand_id
1 'polypeptide(L)'
;MSYVKIILHCVWSTKNRQPLLSDRGQRETLFAHICANAKEKGIWVSLVGGYVDHLHLILYLGKDQIPSKILQLIKGEASHWFNQDDYFTVSIGESQLTAVSNYILNQEEHHRHKSFQEEYEEFMRVYKFKKKCD
;
A
#
# COMPACT_ATOMS: atom_id res chain seq x y z
N MET A 1 -10.49 20.22 -21.08
CA MET A 1 -10.48 19.79 -19.66
C MET A 1 -10.42 18.28 -19.61
N SER A 2 -9.57 17.74 -18.73
CA SER A 2 -9.40 16.30 -18.63
C SER A 2 -9.85 15.81 -17.26
N TYR A 3 -10.57 14.70 -17.23
CA TYR A 3 -10.99 14.03 -16.00
C TYR A 3 -10.31 12.67 -15.93
N VAL A 4 -9.55 12.44 -14.88
CA VAL A 4 -8.83 11.18 -14.68
C VAL A 4 -9.13 10.66 -13.27
N LYS A 5 -9.55 9.41 -13.18
CA LYS A 5 -9.75 8.72 -11.91
C LYS A 5 -9.10 7.34 -12.00
N ILE A 6 -7.90 7.23 -11.48
CA ILE A 6 -7.15 5.98 -11.43
C ILE A 6 -6.87 5.68 -9.97
N ILE A 7 -7.45 4.61 -9.46
CA ILE A 7 -7.32 4.23 -8.06
C ILE A 7 -6.42 3.00 -7.98
N LEU A 8 -5.39 3.08 -7.15
CA LEU A 8 -4.44 2.00 -6.95
C LEU A 8 -4.45 1.53 -5.50
N HIS A 9 -4.38 0.22 -5.31
CA HIS A 9 -4.14 -0.40 -4.02
C HIS A 9 -2.70 -0.91 -4.04
N CYS A 10 -1.89 -0.39 -3.12
CA CYS A 10 -0.46 -0.67 -3.06
C CYS A 10 -0.14 -1.35 -1.74
N VAL A 11 0.76 -2.32 -1.78
CA VAL A 11 1.18 -3.07 -0.59
C VAL A 11 2.70 -3.16 -0.57
N TRP A 12 3.29 -2.86 0.57
CA TRP A 12 4.71 -3.03 0.83
C TRP A 12 4.93 -3.92 2.03
N SER A 13 5.96 -4.76 1.97
CA SER A 13 6.45 -5.46 3.16
C SER A 13 7.63 -4.71 3.80
N THR A 14 7.84 -4.94 5.09
CA THR A 14 9.05 -4.50 5.78
C THR A 14 10.26 -5.27 5.26
N LYS A 15 11.46 -4.77 5.56
CA LYS A 15 12.70 -5.44 5.20
C LYS A 15 12.74 -6.85 5.80
N ASN A 16 12.90 -7.86 4.95
CA ASN A 16 12.91 -9.28 5.31
C ASN A 16 11.66 -9.73 6.06
N ARG A 17 10.55 -9.01 5.90
CA ARG A 17 9.28 -9.24 6.60
C ARG A 17 9.44 -9.29 8.13
N GLN A 18 10.42 -8.56 8.66
CA GLN A 18 10.60 -8.43 10.09
C GLN A 18 9.46 -7.58 10.70
N PRO A 19 9.05 -7.86 11.95
CA PRO A 19 7.95 -7.13 12.58
C PRO A 19 8.38 -5.74 13.06
N LEU A 20 8.88 -4.91 12.16
CA LEU A 20 9.42 -3.58 12.46
C LEU A 20 8.33 -2.58 12.87
N LEU A 21 7.07 -2.86 12.55
CA LEU A 21 5.93 -2.00 12.85
C LEU A 21 5.06 -2.56 13.98
N SER A 22 5.66 -3.29 14.91
CA SER A 22 4.91 -3.96 15.97
C SER A 22 4.35 -3.00 17.03
N ASP A 23 4.98 -1.85 17.24
CA ASP A 23 4.42 -0.83 18.12
C ASP A 23 3.29 -0.07 17.41
N ARG A 24 2.07 -0.21 17.93
CA ARG A 24 0.88 0.38 17.34
C ARG A 24 0.95 1.91 17.25
N GLY A 25 1.45 2.56 18.29
CA GLY A 25 1.59 4.01 18.33
C GLY A 25 2.57 4.52 17.27
N GLN A 26 3.72 3.85 17.16
CA GLN A 26 4.71 4.18 16.13
C GLN A 26 4.17 3.92 14.73
N ARG A 27 3.44 2.82 14.56
CA ARG A 27 2.81 2.47 13.28
C ARG A 27 1.82 3.53 12.83
N GLU A 28 0.93 3.96 13.72
CA GLU A 28 -0.05 4.99 13.42
C GLU A 28 0.62 6.34 13.12
N THR A 29 1.69 6.68 13.84
CA THR A 29 2.47 7.89 13.56
C THR A 29 3.10 7.83 12.17
N LEU A 30 3.64 6.70 11.79
CA LEU A 30 4.21 6.51 10.45
C LEU A 30 3.14 6.67 9.37
N PHE A 31 1.96 6.11 9.57
CA PHE A 31 0.86 6.23 8.60
C PHE A 31 0.44 7.69 8.42
N ALA A 32 0.30 8.44 9.50
CA ALA A 32 -0.02 9.85 9.46
C ALA A 32 1.08 10.65 8.75
N HIS A 33 2.33 10.31 8.99
CA HIS A 33 3.48 10.96 8.34
C HIS A 33 3.49 10.72 6.83
N ILE A 34 3.19 9.50 6.41
CA ILE A 34 3.10 9.15 4.98
C ILE A 34 2.03 10.00 4.30
N CYS A 35 0.85 10.11 4.92
CA CYS A 35 -0.24 10.92 4.38
C CYS A 35 0.14 12.40 4.25
N ALA A 36 0.72 12.97 5.30
CA ALA A 36 1.12 14.38 5.32
C ALA A 36 2.21 14.67 4.28
N ASN A 37 3.21 13.82 4.21
CA ASN A 37 4.32 13.99 3.27
C ASN A 37 3.86 13.83 1.81
N ALA A 38 2.98 12.88 1.55
CA ALA A 38 2.40 12.68 0.23
C ALA A 38 1.64 13.94 -0.23
N LYS A 39 0.86 14.52 0.66
CA LYS A 39 0.09 15.73 0.38
C LYS A 39 1.01 16.88 -0.01
N GLU A 40 2.13 17.06 0.69
CA GLU A 40 3.11 18.10 0.35
C GLU A 40 3.73 17.88 -1.03
N LYS A 41 3.85 16.64 -1.47
CA LYS A 41 4.41 16.28 -2.77
C LYS A 41 3.37 16.24 -3.90
N GLY A 42 2.14 16.66 -3.62
CA GLY A 42 1.07 16.64 -4.62
C GLY A 42 0.55 15.24 -4.94
N ILE A 43 0.71 14.30 -4.01
CA ILE A 43 0.26 12.92 -4.18
C ILE A 43 -0.99 12.72 -3.32
N TRP A 44 -2.06 12.25 -3.94
CA TRP A 44 -3.31 12.02 -3.25
C TRP A 44 -3.37 10.60 -2.68
N VAL A 45 -2.96 10.45 -1.42
CA VAL A 45 -3.12 9.21 -0.66
C VAL A 45 -4.45 9.31 0.11
N SER A 46 -5.36 8.40 -0.19
CA SER A 46 -6.68 8.37 0.42
C SER A 46 -6.68 7.68 1.78
N LEU A 47 -5.89 6.62 1.92
CA LEU A 47 -5.90 5.78 3.11
C LEU A 47 -4.58 5.04 3.25
N VAL A 48 -4.10 4.92 4.48
CA VAL A 48 -2.95 4.10 4.84
C VAL A 48 -3.34 3.21 6.01
N GLY A 49 -3.00 1.96 5.95
CA GLY A 49 -3.19 1.01 7.04
C GLY A 49 -2.20 -0.13 6.91
N GLY A 50 -2.21 -1.04 7.86
CA GLY A 50 -1.28 -2.15 7.82
C GLY A 50 -1.18 -2.88 9.14
N TYR A 51 -0.12 -3.69 9.25
CA TYR A 51 0.13 -4.48 10.44
C TYR A 51 1.63 -4.47 10.76
N VAL A 52 2.12 -5.44 11.50
CA VAL A 52 3.47 -5.41 12.06
C VAL A 52 4.59 -5.51 11.01
N ASP A 53 4.31 -6.07 9.86
CA ASP A 53 5.32 -6.40 8.83
C ASP A 53 4.97 -5.93 7.42
N HIS A 54 3.88 -5.19 7.26
CA HIS A 54 3.47 -4.67 5.96
C HIS A 54 2.54 -3.49 6.06
N LEU A 55 2.36 -2.80 4.93
CA LEU A 55 1.58 -1.59 4.80
C LEU A 55 0.71 -1.67 3.55
N HIS A 56 -0.52 -1.23 3.67
CA HIS A 56 -1.43 -1.03 2.55
C HIS A 56 -1.72 0.46 2.38
N LEU A 57 -1.85 0.91 1.15
CA LEU A 57 -2.38 2.24 0.90
C LEU A 57 -3.26 2.27 -0.34
N ILE A 58 -4.17 3.24 -0.34
CA ILE A 58 -4.99 3.58 -1.50
C ILE A 58 -4.55 4.95 -1.99
N LEU A 59 -4.24 5.02 -3.27
CA LEU A 59 -3.76 6.24 -3.89
C LEU A 59 -4.54 6.55 -5.17
N TYR A 60 -4.82 7.82 -5.38
CA TYR A 60 -5.41 8.31 -6.62
C TYR A 60 -4.30 8.87 -7.49
N LEU A 61 -4.07 8.24 -8.63
CA LEU A 61 -3.00 8.62 -9.54
C LEU A 61 -3.46 9.74 -10.48
N GLY A 62 -2.67 10.80 -10.57
CA GLY A 62 -2.94 11.88 -11.51
C GLY A 62 -2.55 11.50 -12.94
N LYS A 63 -3.07 12.26 -13.90
CA LYS A 63 -2.87 11.97 -15.33
C LYS A 63 -1.41 12.00 -15.78
N ASP A 64 -0.58 12.79 -15.10
CA ASP A 64 0.83 12.95 -15.44
C ASP A 64 1.76 12.24 -14.45
N GLN A 65 1.21 11.41 -13.57
CA GLN A 65 1.98 10.70 -12.55
C GLN A 65 2.29 9.27 -13.02
N ILE A 66 3.51 8.83 -12.73
CA ILE A 66 3.98 7.48 -13.04
C ILE A 66 3.99 6.68 -11.74
N PRO A 67 3.30 5.51 -11.68
CA PRO A 67 3.20 4.73 -10.45
C PRO A 67 4.52 4.47 -9.75
N SER A 68 5.55 4.03 -10.47
CA SER A 68 6.84 3.72 -9.87
C SER A 68 7.49 4.93 -9.21
N LYS A 69 7.38 6.10 -9.82
CA LYS A 69 7.92 7.34 -9.24
C LYS A 69 7.14 7.79 -8.01
N ILE A 70 5.81 7.70 -8.07
CA ILE A 70 4.96 8.08 -6.94
C ILE A 70 5.25 7.17 -5.74
N LEU A 71 5.36 5.87 -5.95
CA LEU A 71 5.66 4.93 -4.90
C LEU A 71 7.05 5.15 -4.30
N GLN A 72 8.03 5.48 -5.14
CA GLN A 72 9.37 5.81 -4.69
C GLN A 72 9.37 7.07 -3.79
N LEU A 73 8.62 8.11 -4.18
CA LEU A 73 8.51 9.33 -3.38
C LEU A 73 7.84 9.09 -2.04
N ILE A 74 6.79 8.27 -2.00
CA ILE A 74 6.10 7.90 -0.76
C ILE A 74 7.03 7.12 0.15
N LYS A 75 7.78 6.16 -0.39
CA LYS A 75 8.70 5.31 0.38
C LYS A 75 9.96 6.05 0.83
N GLY A 76 10.32 7.15 0.19
CA GLY A 76 11.59 7.84 0.43
C GLY A 76 11.87 8.11 1.90
N GLU A 77 10.89 8.59 2.65
CA GLU A 77 11.01 8.87 4.08
C GLU A 77 10.75 7.65 4.96
N ALA A 78 10.08 6.65 4.40
CA ALA A 78 9.81 5.38 5.09
C ALA A 78 10.81 4.27 4.71
N SER A 79 11.83 4.57 3.90
CA SER A 79 12.80 3.59 3.39
C SER A 79 13.58 2.88 4.49
N HIS A 80 13.67 3.47 5.68
CA HIS A 80 14.29 2.83 6.83
C HIS A 80 13.60 1.52 7.22
N TRP A 81 12.28 1.46 7.05
CA TRP A 81 11.48 0.31 7.45
C TRP A 81 11.17 -0.64 6.31
N PHE A 82 11.12 -0.15 5.06
CA PHE A 82 10.59 -0.90 3.93
C PHE A 82 11.64 -1.22 2.90
N ASN A 83 11.49 -2.40 2.29
CA ASN A 83 12.29 -2.82 1.16
C ASN A 83 11.80 -2.07 -0.09
N GLN A 84 12.72 -1.45 -0.84
CA GLN A 84 12.36 -0.60 -1.97
C GLN A 84 11.76 -1.34 -3.15
N ASP A 85 12.15 -2.59 -3.33
CA ASP A 85 11.78 -3.37 -4.52
C ASP A 85 10.68 -4.39 -4.26
N ASP A 86 10.22 -4.51 -3.01
CA ASP A 86 9.26 -5.53 -2.61
C ASP A 86 7.88 -4.90 -2.35
N TYR A 87 7.21 -4.58 -3.45
CA TYR A 87 5.85 -4.07 -3.41
C TYR A 87 5.02 -4.65 -4.55
N PHE A 88 3.70 -4.61 -4.39
CA PHE A 88 2.82 -4.79 -5.52
C PHE A 88 1.74 -3.71 -5.55
N THR A 89 1.21 -3.46 -6.74
CA THR A 89 0.21 -2.43 -6.98
C THR A 89 -0.80 -2.97 -7.98
N VAL A 90 -2.07 -2.81 -7.64
CA VAL A 90 -3.18 -3.20 -8.52
C VAL A 90 -4.16 -2.05 -8.65
N SER A 91 -4.78 -1.94 -9.80
CA SER A 91 -5.88 -1.00 -10.00
C SER A 91 -7.15 -1.56 -9.37
N ILE A 92 -7.95 -0.67 -8.78
CA ILE A 92 -9.27 -1.03 -8.27
C ILE A 92 -10.32 -0.11 -8.87
N GLY A 93 -11.53 -0.64 -9.05
CA GLY A 93 -12.67 0.15 -9.50
C GLY A 93 -13.30 0.91 -8.35
N GLU A 94 -14.00 1.98 -8.65
CA GLU A 94 -14.69 2.79 -7.65
C GLU A 94 -15.70 1.96 -6.85
N SER A 95 -16.35 0.98 -7.48
CA SER A 95 -17.28 0.08 -6.80
C SER A 95 -16.63 -0.82 -5.76
N GLN A 96 -15.32 -1.02 -5.84
CA GLN A 96 -14.55 -1.85 -4.89
C GLN A 96 -13.96 -1.03 -3.74
N LEU A 97 -14.00 0.29 -3.84
CA LEU A 97 -13.27 1.18 -2.92
C LEU A 97 -13.67 1.00 -1.46
N THR A 98 -14.97 0.90 -1.17
CA THR A 98 -15.46 0.73 0.19
C THR A 98 -14.98 -0.59 0.80
N ALA A 99 -15.09 -1.68 0.04
CA ALA A 99 -14.66 -3.00 0.52
C ALA A 99 -13.16 -3.05 0.76
N VAL A 100 -12.36 -2.50 -0.14
CA VAL A 100 -10.90 -2.46 0.01
C VAL A 100 -10.51 -1.56 1.18
N SER A 101 -11.16 -0.41 1.35
CA SER A 101 -10.90 0.49 2.47
C SER A 101 -11.16 -0.20 3.82
N ASN A 102 -12.28 -0.89 3.95
CA ASN A 102 -12.60 -1.63 5.17
C ASN A 102 -11.61 -2.76 5.44
N TYR A 103 -11.18 -3.45 4.39
CA TYR A 103 -10.14 -4.47 4.49
C TYR A 103 -8.83 -3.90 5.05
N ILE A 104 -8.41 -2.73 4.56
CA ILE A 104 -7.19 -2.07 5.03
C ILE A 104 -7.32 -1.62 6.49
N LEU A 105 -8.47 -1.08 6.87
CA LEU A 105 -8.70 -0.61 8.24
C LEU A 105 -8.78 -1.75 9.25
N ASN A 106 -9.14 -2.95 8.82
CA ASN A 106 -9.33 -4.12 9.69
C ASN A 106 -8.13 -5.07 9.69
N GLN A 107 -6.94 -4.58 9.37
CA GLN A 107 -5.75 -5.42 9.24
C GLN A 107 -5.39 -6.18 10.52
N GLU A 108 -5.54 -5.58 11.70
CA GLU A 108 -5.25 -6.27 12.96
C GLU A 108 -6.13 -7.50 13.14
N GLU A 109 -7.44 -7.35 12.90
CA GLU A 109 -8.38 -8.47 13.00
C GLU A 109 -8.13 -9.52 11.93
N HIS A 110 -7.86 -9.08 10.70
CA HIS A 110 -7.54 -9.97 9.58
C HIS A 110 -6.34 -10.86 9.90
N HIS A 111 -5.27 -10.27 10.46
CA HIS A 111 -4.02 -10.98 10.75
C HIS A 111 -4.04 -11.81 12.03
N ARG A 112 -5.12 -11.82 12.78
CA ARG A 112 -5.33 -12.83 13.82
C ARG A 112 -5.49 -14.23 13.23
N HIS A 113 -5.96 -14.32 11.99
CA HIS A 113 -6.32 -15.57 11.33
C HIS A 113 -5.48 -15.89 10.10
N LYS A 114 -4.71 -14.95 9.61
CA LYS A 114 -3.95 -15.10 8.36
C LYS A 114 -2.65 -14.31 8.43
N SER A 115 -1.52 -14.98 8.12
CA SER A 115 -0.22 -14.32 8.05
C SER A 115 -0.10 -13.46 6.79
N PHE A 116 0.88 -12.55 6.77
CA PHE A 116 1.15 -11.76 5.57
C PHE A 116 1.59 -12.66 4.40
N GLN A 117 2.35 -13.71 4.66
CA GLN A 117 2.75 -14.65 3.61
C GLN A 117 1.54 -15.29 2.93
N GLU A 118 0.55 -15.71 3.71
CA GLU A 118 -0.69 -16.28 3.18
C GLU A 118 -1.48 -15.25 2.38
N GLU A 119 -1.57 -14.02 2.89
CA GLU A 119 -2.22 -12.90 2.19
C GLU A 119 -1.53 -12.60 0.86
N TYR A 120 -0.20 -12.52 0.87
CA TYR A 120 0.59 -12.26 -0.32
C TYR A 120 0.35 -13.33 -1.40
N GLU A 121 0.38 -14.60 -1.02
CA GLU A 121 0.11 -15.71 -1.94
C GLU A 121 -1.30 -15.65 -2.51
N GLU A 122 -2.27 -15.29 -1.69
CA GLU A 122 -3.65 -15.11 -2.12
C GLU A 122 -3.79 -13.98 -3.13
N PHE A 123 -3.15 -12.84 -2.90
CA PHE A 123 -3.13 -11.73 -3.85
C PHE A 123 -2.51 -12.12 -5.18
N MET A 124 -1.38 -12.80 -5.15
CA MET A 124 -0.72 -13.24 -6.38
C MET A 124 -1.62 -14.17 -7.19
N ARG A 125 -2.37 -15.03 -6.52
CA ARG A 125 -3.30 -15.95 -7.16
C ARG A 125 -4.56 -15.26 -7.68
N VAL A 126 -5.17 -14.40 -6.86
CA VAL A 126 -6.44 -13.73 -7.19
C VAL A 126 -6.24 -12.73 -8.32
N TYR A 127 -5.21 -11.90 -8.25
CA TYR A 127 -4.94 -10.89 -9.27
C TYR A 127 -4.23 -11.44 -10.51
N LYS A 128 -3.81 -12.69 -10.48
CA LYS A 128 -3.21 -13.38 -11.63
C LYS A 128 -2.06 -12.59 -12.25
N PHE A 129 -1.10 -12.18 -11.42
CA PHE A 129 0.07 -11.49 -11.93
C PHE A 129 0.82 -12.37 -12.92
N LYS A 130 1.09 -11.84 -14.11
CA LYS A 130 1.82 -12.56 -15.14
C LYS A 130 3.31 -12.31 -14.99
N LYS A 131 4.11 -13.35 -15.19
CA LYS A 131 5.55 -13.19 -15.32
C LYS A 131 5.85 -12.51 -16.65
N LYS A 132 6.87 -11.66 -16.66
CA LYS A 132 7.36 -11.10 -17.91
C LYS A 132 7.94 -12.21 -18.77
N CYS A 133 7.83 -12.08 -20.04
CA CYS A 133 8.41 -13.02 -21.02
C CYS A 133 7.78 -14.41 -21.06
N ASP A 134 6.56 -14.53 -20.63
CA ASP A 134 5.80 -15.77 -20.83
C ASP A 134 5.22 -15.84 -22.24
#